data_4ae4a0cf2ba78ee3e460c190ddb249ee
#
_entry.id   4ae4a0cf2ba78ee3e460c190ddb249ee
#
_cell.length_a   1.000
_cell.length_b   1.000
_cell.length_c   1.000
_cell.angle_alpha   90.00
_cell.angle_beta   90.00
_cell.angle_gamma   90.00
#
_symmetry.space_group_name_H-M   'P 1'
#
loop_
_entity.id
_entity.type
_entity.pdbx_description
1 polymer ?
#
loop_
_entity_poly.entity_id
_entity_poly.type
_entity_poly.pdbx_seq_one_letter_code
_entity_poly.pdbx_strand_id
1 'polypeptide(L)'
;YCGSGRIVRPRPEDILFLPQQPYMILGSLRSQLLYPQQERPVPDAELLRLLERVNLPDLAERFGGLDEERDWEKVLSIGEQQRLAFARVLLTRPRYVMLDEATSALDAANEESLYRQLAASQTTLVSVAHRASILKYHQQVLELYGEGEWQLHPAEGYGFRH
;
A
#
# COMPACT_ATOMS: atom_id res chain seq x y z
N TYR A 1 24.88 12.79 -12.94
CA TYR A 1 23.96 13.93 -12.79
C TYR A 1 24.57 14.92 -11.81
N CYS A 2 24.94 16.10 -12.26
CA CYS A 2 25.36 17.22 -11.42
C CYS A 2 24.24 18.25 -11.44
N GLY A 3 23.30 18.14 -10.51
CA GLY A 3 22.22 19.11 -10.33
C GLY A 3 22.23 19.66 -8.92
N SER A 4 21.74 20.88 -8.74
CA SER A 4 21.47 21.46 -7.43
C SER A 4 19.95 21.64 -7.26
N GLY A 5 19.45 21.41 -6.06
CA GLY A 5 18.02 21.55 -5.79
C GLY A 5 17.71 21.37 -4.32
N ARG A 6 16.45 21.61 -3.96
CA ARG A 6 15.93 21.40 -2.59
C ARG A 6 14.77 20.41 -2.65
N ILE A 7 14.87 19.33 -1.87
CA ILE A 7 13.78 18.38 -1.66
C ILE A 7 13.12 18.68 -0.32
N VAL A 8 11.82 18.94 -0.34
CA VAL A 8 10.99 19.06 0.86
C VAL A 8 10.10 17.84 0.94
N ARG A 9 10.19 17.08 2.02
CA ARG A 9 9.44 15.84 2.22
C ARG A 9 8.77 15.81 3.59
N PRO A 10 7.71 15.01 3.76
CA PRO A 10 7.14 14.72 5.08
C PRO A 10 8.18 14.07 6.00
N ARG A 11 7.92 14.09 7.31
CA ARG A 11 8.72 13.33 8.27
C ARG A 11 8.58 11.83 7.98
N PRO A 12 9.61 11.02 8.25
CA PRO A 12 9.55 9.57 8.00
C PRO A 12 8.37 8.87 8.68
N GLU A 13 7.97 9.33 9.86
CA GLU A 13 6.83 8.78 10.61
C GLU A 13 5.46 9.13 10.02
N ASP A 14 5.38 10.14 9.16
CA ASP A 14 4.14 10.58 8.52
C ASP A 14 3.87 9.88 7.17
N ILE A 15 4.84 9.13 6.65
CA ILE A 15 4.76 8.50 5.33
C ILE A 15 4.98 6.99 5.41
N LEU A 16 4.17 6.24 4.67
CA LEU A 16 4.37 4.82 4.44
C LEU A 16 4.57 4.56 2.95
N PHE A 17 5.58 3.78 2.62
CA PHE A 17 5.90 3.37 1.26
C PHE A 17 5.53 1.91 1.03
N LEU A 18 4.79 1.64 -0.03
CA LEU A 18 4.38 0.31 -0.47
C LEU A 18 4.92 0.04 -1.87
N PRO A 19 6.01 -0.72 -1.98
CA PRO A 19 6.55 -1.12 -3.28
C PRO A 19 5.72 -2.25 -3.91
N GLN A 20 5.97 -2.53 -5.18
CA GLN A 20 5.37 -3.63 -5.93
C GLN A 20 5.57 -4.98 -5.23
N GLN A 21 6.77 -5.24 -4.72
CA GLN A 21 7.07 -6.38 -3.86
C GLN A 21 7.21 -5.90 -2.42
N PRO A 22 6.20 -6.13 -1.58
CA PRO A 22 6.20 -5.67 -0.20
C PRO A 22 7.30 -6.33 0.62
N TYR A 23 7.85 -5.56 1.55
CA TYR A 23 8.81 -6.10 2.51
C TYR A 23 8.09 -7.00 3.53
N MET A 24 8.53 -8.26 3.61
CA MET A 24 8.10 -9.21 4.64
C MET A 24 9.19 -9.33 5.68
N ILE A 25 8.86 -9.05 6.94
CA ILE A 25 9.80 -9.17 8.06
C ILE A 25 9.85 -10.62 8.56
N LEU A 26 10.91 -10.98 9.26
CA LEU A 26 10.93 -12.21 10.05
C LEU A 26 9.99 -12.08 11.26
N GLY A 27 9.31 -13.16 11.63
CA GLY A 27 8.41 -13.18 12.78
C GLY A 27 7.00 -13.67 12.46
N SER A 28 6.08 -13.33 13.35
CA SER A 28 4.69 -13.80 13.28
C SER A 28 3.83 -13.01 12.29
N LEU A 29 2.64 -13.55 11.97
CA LEU A 29 1.63 -12.83 11.18
C LEU A 29 1.24 -11.50 11.87
N ARG A 30 1.13 -11.50 13.19
CA ARG A 30 0.93 -10.28 14.00
C ARG A 30 2.01 -9.25 13.71
N SER A 31 3.28 -9.65 13.72
CA SER A 31 4.41 -8.77 13.42
C SER A 31 4.33 -8.18 12.01
N GLN A 32 3.87 -8.97 11.02
CA GLN A 32 3.64 -8.46 9.66
C GLN A 32 2.60 -7.33 9.63
N LEU A 33 1.50 -7.51 10.34
CA LEU A 33 0.41 -6.52 10.38
C LEU A 33 0.81 -5.24 11.12
N LEU A 34 1.56 -5.38 12.21
CA LEU A 34 1.98 -4.26 13.07
C LEU A 34 3.17 -3.48 12.53
N TYR A 35 3.92 -4.01 11.57
CA TYR A 35 5.09 -3.33 11.02
C TYR A 35 4.73 -1.94 10.45
N PRO A 36 5.52 -0.88 10.72
CA PRO A 36 6.79 -0.87 11.46
C PRO A 36 6.65 -0.73 13.00
N GLN A 37 5.44 -0.57 13.54
CA GLN A 37 5.17 -0.29 14.96
C GLN A 37 4.83 -1.58 15.73
N GLN A 38 5.74 -2.53 15.78
CA GLN A 38 5.51 -3.88 16.32
C GLN A 38 5.10 -3.92 17.80
N GLU A 39 5.47 -2.94 18.60
CA GLU A 39 5.17 -2.86 20.03
C GLU A 39 3.76 -2.30 20.33
N ARG A 40 3.03 -1.87 19.32
CA ARG A 40 1.68 -1.34 19.51
C ARG A 40 0.72 -2.44 19.95
N PRO A 41 0.07 -2.31 21.11
CA PRO A 41 -0.93 -3.27 21.54
C PRO A 41 -2.20 -3.13 20.68
N VAL A 42 -2.49 -4.14 19.90
CA VAL A 42 -3.71 -4.23 19.08
C VAL A 42 -4.43 -5.54 19.39
N PRO A 43 -5.72 -5.51 19.76
CA PRO A 43 -6.48 -6.71 20.03
C PRO A 43 -6.55 -7.66 18.84
N ASP A 44 -6.54 -8.97 19.08
CA ASP A 44 -6.64 -10.00 18.05
C ASP A 44 -7.86 -9.81 17.16
N ALA A 45 -9.01 -9.47 17.75
CA ALA A 45 -10.24 -9.21 17.00
C ALA A 45 -10.10 -8.05 16.01
N GLU A 46 -9.29 -7.04 16.30
CA GLU A 46 -9.02 -5.92 15.37
C GLU A 46 -8.12 -6.39 14.22
N LEU A 47 -7.08 -7.19 14.52
CA LEU A 47 -6.20 -7.75 13.51
C LEU A 47 -6.93 -8.71 12.56
N LEU A 48 -7.81 -9.55 13.09
CA LEU A 48 -8.64 -10.47 12.28
C LEU A 48 -9.59 -9.69 11.37
N ARG A 49 -10.28 -8.67 11.88
CA ARG A 49 -11.13 -7.78 11.06
C ARG A 49 -10.32 -7.06 9.98
N LEU A 50 -9.09 -6.70 10.29
CA LEU A 50 -8.19 -6.06 9.32
C LEU A 50 -7.87 -7.01 8.17
N LEU A 51 -7.61 -8.28 8.45
CA LEU A 51 -7.43 -9.32 7.43
C LEU A 51 -8.68 -9.49 6.56
N GLU A 52 -9.87 -9.49 7.15
CA GLU A 52 -11.15 -9.52 6.40
C GLU A 52 -11.25 -8.32 5.45
N ARG A 53 -10.92 -7.12 5.92
CA ARG A 53 -10.97 -5.87 5.12
C ARG A 53 -10.06 -5.90 3.91
N VAL A 54 -8.96 -6.63 3.94
CA VAL A 54 -8.05 -6.79 2.80
C VAL A 54 -8.27 -8.10 2.05
N ASN A 55 -9.41 -8.76 2.27
CA ASN A 55 -9.81 -10.02 1.64
C ASN A 55 -8.83 -11.19 1.90
N LEU A 56 -8.38 -11.31 3.14
CA LEU A 56 -7.55 -12.41 3.66
C LEU A 56 -8.16 -13.01 4.94
N PRO A 57 -9.48 -13.32 4.98
CA PRO A 57 -10.17 -13.69 6.21
C PRO A 57 -9.65 -14.99 6.84
N ASP A 58 -9.20 -15.92 6.03
CA ASP A 58 -8.71 -17.25 6.42
C ASP A 58 -7.21 -17.32 6.70
N LEU A 59 -6.49 -16.20 6.50
CA LEU A 59 -5.01 -16.22 6.54
C LEU A 59 -4.47 -16.69 7.89
N ALA A 60 -5.02 -16.19 8.99
CA ALA A 60 -4.59 -16.58 10.33
C ALA A 60 -4.87 -18.06 10.59
N GLU A 61 -6.06 -18.56 10.25
CA GLU A 61 -6.42 -19.97 10.44
C GLU A 61 -5.55 -20.90 9.58
N ARG A 62 -5.33 -20.54 8.33
CA ARG A 62 -4.51 -21.30 7.36
C ARG A 62 -3.09 -21.57 7.86
N PHE A 63 -2.52 -20.66 8.63
CA PHE A 63 -1.17 -20.76 9.15
C PHE A 63 -1.08 -21.06 10.66
N GLY A 64 -2.20 -21.32 11.33
CA GLY A 64 -2.24 -21.75 12.73
C GLY A 64 -2.36 -20.64 13.77
N GLY A 65 -2.62 -19.39 13.36
CA GLY A 65 -2.89 -18.25 14.22
C GLY A 65 -2.06 -17.01 13.92
N LEU A 66 -2.34 -15.94 14.65
CA LEU A 66 -1.66 -14.66 14.49
C LEU A 66 -0.21 -14.69 14.96
N ASP A 67 0.14 -15.56 15.89
CA ASP A 67 1.47 -15.62 16.53
C ASP A 67 2.39 -16.66 15.90
N GLU A 68 1.90 -17.38 14.89
CA GLU A 68 2.71 -18.32 14.13
C GLU A 68 3.75 -17.60 13.27
N GLU A 69 4.98 -18.10 13.32
CA GLU A 69 6.11 -17.60 12.56
C GLU A 69 6.32 -18.41 11.28
N ARG A 70 6.48 -17.72 10.18
CA ARG A 70 6.74 -18.32 8.85
C ARG A 70 7.69 -17.44 8.05
N ASP A 71 8.28 -18.02 7.03
CA ASP A 71 8.92 -17.27 5.95
C ASP A 71 7.81 -16.75 5.00
N TRP A 72 7.20 -15.63 5.38
CA TRP A 72 6.00 -15.08 4.73
C TRP A 72 6.23 -14.75 3.26
N GLU A 73 7.46 -14.39 2.89
CA GLU A 73 7.81 -14.14 1.49
C GLU A 73 7.68 -15.41 0.63
N LYS A 74 7.96 -16.58 1.20
CA LYS A 74 7.89 -17.86 0.48
C LYS A 74 6.51 -18.51 0.49
N VAL A 75 5.73 -18.28 1.54
CA VAL A 75 4.45 -18.97 1.72
C VAL A 75 3.24 -18.17 1.22
N LEU A 76 3.39 -16.86 1.01
CA LEU A 76 2.35 -15.99 0.48
C LEU A 76 2.58 -15.70 -1.01
N SER A 77 1.51 -15.69 -1.80
CA SER A 77 1.55 -15.12 -3.15
C SER A 77 1.84 -13.62 -3.11
N ILE A 78 2.35 -13.05 -4.21
CA ILE A 78 2.60 -11.61 -4.29
C ILE A 78 1.32 -10.80 -4.02
N GLY A 79 0.16 -11.24 -4.54
CA GLY A 79 -1.12 -10.59 -4.27
C GLY A 79 -1.54 -10.65 -2.79
N GLU A 80 -1.24 -11.72 -2.08
CA GLU A 80 -1.46 -11.82 -0.63
C GLU A 80 -0.51 -10.89 0.13
N GLN A 81 0.77 -10.83 -0.26
CA GLN A 81 1.74 -9.90 0.31
C GLN A 81 1.33 -8.45 0.10
N GLN A 82 0.85 -8.08 -1.10
CA GLN A 82 0.35 -6.74 -1.40
C GLN A 82 -0.85 -6.39 -0.53
N ARG A 83 -1.85 -7.28 -0.39
CA ARG A 83 -3.02 -7.07 0.49
C ARG A 83 -2.60 -6.93 1.96
N LEU A 84 -1.63 -7.74 2.42
CA LEU A 84 -1.09 -7.62 3.77
C LEU A 84 -0.40 -6.28 4.01
N ALA A 85 0.33 -5.76 3.02
CA ALA A 85 0.93 -4.42 3.08
C ALA A 85 -0.13 -3.31 3.15
N PHE A 86 -1.26 -3.43 2.43
CA PHE A 86 -2.40 -2.51 2.58
C PHE A 86 -3.02 -2.58 3.98
N ALA A 87 -3.07 -3.76 4.60
CA ALA A 87 -3.53 -3.89 5.99
C ALA A 87 -2.69 -3.01 6.94
N ARG A 88 -1.36 -2.94 6.74
CA ARG A 88 -0.48 -2.04 7.50
C ARG A 88 -0.89 -0.58 7.36
N VAL A 89 -1.23 -0.12 6.14
CA VAL A 89 -1.70 1.26 5.92
C VAL A 89 -3.01 1.52 6.65
N LEU A 90 -3.97 0.61 6.53
CA LEU A 90 -5.28 0.75 7.18
C LEU A 90 -5.18 0.77 8.71
N LEU A 91 -4.19 0.08 9.27
CA LEU A 91 -3.94 0.06 10.71
C LEU A 91 -3.20 1.30 11.20
N THR A 92 -2.13 1.69 10.50
CA THR A 92 -1.26 2.80 10.92
C THR A 92 -1.84 4.16 10.60
N ARG A 93 -2.69 4.26 9.56
CA ARG A 93 -3.31 5.49 9.06
C ARG A 93 -2.31 6.62 8.89
N PRO A 94 -1.26 6.43 8.07
CA PRO A 94 -0.25 7.44 7.85
C PRO A 94 -0.86 8.67 7.18
N ARG A 95 -0.23 9.83 7.35
CA ARG A 95 -0.69 11.06 6.67
C ARG A 95 -0.50 10.98 5.16
N TYR A 96 0.55 10.31 4.72
CA TYR A 96 0.86 10.09 3.31
C TYR A 96 1.16 8.62 3.05
N VAL A 97 0.73 8.10 1.91
CA VAL A 97 1.13 6.78 1.43
C VAL A 97 1.63 6.88 -0.01
N MET A 98 2.78 6.30 -0.27
CA MET A 98 3.32 6.14 -1.62
C MET A 98 3.12 4.69 -2.06
N LEU A 99 2.42 4.51 -3.16
CA LEU A 99 2.07 3.23 -3.76
C LEU A 99 2.84 3.09 -5.08
N ASP A 100 3.88 2.26 -5.10
CA ASP A 100 4.67 2.01 -6.32
C ASP A 100 4.28 0.64 -6.89
N GLU A 101 3.35 0.65 -7.85
CA GLU A 101 2.73 -0.55 -8.43
C GLU A 101 2.21 -1.55 -7.38
N ALA A 102 1.79 -1.05 -6.22
CA ALA A 102 1.47 -1.83 -5.03
C ALA A 102 0.24 -2.75 -5.19
N THR A 103 -0.50 -2.64 -6.31
CA THR A 103 -1.67 -3.46 -6.64
C THR A 103 -1.49 -4.27 -7.93
N SER A 104 -0.27 -4.34 -8.46
CA SER A 104 0.01 -4.96 -9.77
C SER A 104 -0.38 -6.45 -9.85
N ALA A 105 -0.33 -7.17 -8.73
CA ALA A 105 -0.69 -8.58 -8.64
C ALA A 105 -2.15 -8.83 -8.20
N LEU A 106 -2.96 -7.77 -8.08
CA LEU A 106 -4.36 -7.86 -7.68
C LEU A 106 -5.29 -7.86 -8.89
N ASP A 107 -6.41 -8.56 -8.77
CA ASP A 107 -7.53 -8.39 -9.66
C ASP A 107 -8.23 -7.03 -9.46
N ALA A 108 -9.07 -6.64 -10.40
CA ALA A 108 -9.74 -5.35 -10.39
C ALA A 108 -10.64 -5.14 -9.16
N ALA A 109 -11.29 -6.19 -8.66
CA ALA A 109 -12.19 -6.10 -7.50
C ALA A 109 -11.42 -5.86 -6.21
N ASN A 110 -10.31 -6.57 -5.99
CA ASN A 110 -9.43 -6.36 -4.85
C ASN A 110 -8.77 -4.97 -4.91
N GLU A 111 -8.23 -4.57 -6.06
CA GLU A 111 -7.66 -3.24 -6.26
C GLU A 111 -8.67 -2.14 -5.92
N GLU A 112 -9.88 -2.21 -6.50
CA GLU A 112 -10.92 -1.23 -6.24
C GLU A 112 -11.33 -1.15 -4.77
N SER A 113 -11.48 -2.30 -4.11
CA SER A 113 -11.81 -2.37 -2.68
C SER A 113 -10.77 -1.67 -1.82
N LEU A 114 -9.47 -1.90 -2.08
CA LEU A 114 -8.39 -1.31 -1.31
C LEU A 114 -8.28 0.20 -1.55
N TYR A 115 -8.32 0.66 -2.80
CA TYR A 115 -8.28 2.10 -3.11
C TYR A 115 -9.49 2.85 -2.53
N ARG A 116 -10.68 2.25 -2.55
CA ARG A 116 -11.88 2.83 -1.92
C ARG A 116 -11.70 3.02 -0.42
N GLN A 117 -11.12 2.04 0.26
CA GLN A 117 -10.85 2.14 1.69
C GLN A 117 -9.79 3.21 2.01
N LEU A 118 -8.74 3.33 1.17
CA LEU A 118 -7.73 4.39 1.32
C LEU A 118 -8.32 5.77 1.06
N ALA A 119 -9.13 5.93 0.02
CA ALA A 119 -9.79 7.19 -0.31
C ALA A 119 -10.79 7.63 0.79
N ALA A 120 -11.41 6.69 1.50
CA ALA A 120 -12.26 6.96 2.65
C ALA A 120 -11.47 7.31 3.92
N SER A 121 -10.17 7.03 3.95
CA SER A 121 -9.27 7.48 5.01
C SER A 121 -8.82 8.92 4.74
N GLN A 122 -8.30 9.61 5.74
CA GLN A 122 -7.74 10.96 5.57
C GLN A 122 -6.28 10.95 5.10
N THR A 123 -5.85 9.87 4.46
CA THR A 123 -4.49 9.68 3.96
C THR A 123 -4.35 10.27 2.57
N THR A 124 -3.30 11.04 2.32
CA THR A 124 -2.96 11.52 0.99
C THR A 124 -2.27 10.41 0.20
N LEU A 125 -2.80 10.10 -0.98
CA LEU A 125 -2.30 9.03 -1.85
C LEU A 125 -1.38 9.59 -2.93
N VAL A 126 -0.21 8.98 -3.11
CA VAL A 126 0.68 9.17 -4.26
C VAL A 126 0.90 7.79 -4.89
N SER A 127 0.44 7.60 -6.13
CA SER A 127 0.51 6.30 -6.80
C SER A 127 1.34 6.38 -8.07
N VAL A 128 2.27 5.45 -8.23
CA VAL A 128 2.87 5.10 -9.52
C VAL A 128 2.16 3.86 -10.02
N ALA A 129 1.45 3.96 -11.13
CA ALA A 129 0.68 2.86 -11.67
C ALA A 129 0.37 3.05 -13.17
N HIS A 130 0.04 1.94 -13.84
CA HIS A 130 -0.26 1.91 -15.27
C HIS A 130 -1.76 1.66 -15.56
N ARG A 131 -2.59 1.48 -14.54
CA ARG A 131 -4.01 1.19 -14.69
C ARG A 131 -4.86 2.45 -14.58
N ALA A 132 -5.68 2.71 -15.59
CA ALA A 132 -6.60 3.84 -15.57
C ALA A 132 -7.68 3.75 -14.48
N SER A 133 -7.97 2.55 -14.00
CA SER A 133 -8.97 2.28 -12.95
C SER A 133 -8.75 3.05 -11.65
N ILE A 134 -7.50 3.40 -11.34
CA ILE A 134 -7.16 4.10 -10.11
C ILE A 134 -7.25 5.62 -10.20
N LEU A 135 -7.35 6.20 -11.40
CA LEU A 135 -7.42 7.66 -11.60
C LEU A 135 -8.57 8.28 -10.82
N LYS A 136 -9.70 7.60 -10.71
CA LYS A 136 -10.88 8.07 -9.97
C LYS A 136 -10.65 8.30 -8.47
N TYR A 137 -9.53 7.80 -7.92
CA TYR A 137 -9.13 7.99 -6.52
C TYR A 137 -8.11 9.11 -6.33
N HIS A 138 -7.71 9.79 -7.41
CA HIS A 138 -6.72 10.86 -7.42
C HIS A 138 -7.32 12.16 -7.98
N GLN A 139 -6.76 13.29 -7.60
CA GLN A 139 -7.16 14.60 -8.09
C GLN A 139 -6.26 15.08 -9.23
N GLN A 140 -5.02 14.65 -9.24
CA GLN A 140 -3.99 15.12 -10.17
C GLN A 140 -3.13 13.98 -10.69
N VAL A 141 -2.60 14.16 -11.88
CA VAL A 141 -1.60 13.29 -12.50
C VAL A 141 -0.35 14.12 -12.80
N LEU A 142 0.79 13.67 -12.28
CA LEU A 142 2.11 14.20 -12.64
C LEU A 142 2.69 13.32 -13.74
N GLU A 143 2.81 13.87 -14.94
CA GLU A 143 3.42 13.20 -16.08
C GLU A 143 4.89 13.61 -16.20
N LEU A 144 5.78 12.64 -16.32
CA LEU A 144 7.23 12.85 -16.44
C LEU A 144 7.68 12.43 -17.84
N TYR A 145 8.28 13.35 -18.58
CA TYR A 145 8.69 13.12 -19.99
C TYR A 145 10.17 12.78 -20.16
N GLY A 146 10.95 12.74 -19.10
CA GLY A 146 12.40 12.63 -19.15
C GLY A 146 13.08 14.00 -19.27
N GLU A 147 14.41 14.02 -19.26
CA GLU A 147 15.26 15.23 -19.34
C GLU A 147 14.90 16.36 -18.35
N GLY A 148 14.13 16.03 -17.30
CA GLY A 148 13.65 16.98 -16.29
C GLY A 148 12.34 17.67 -16.65
N GLU A 149 11.72 17.36 -17.77
CA GLU A 149 10.42 17.89 -18.16
C GLU A 149 9.27 17.14 -17.46
N TRP A 150 8.26 17.88 -17.04
CA TRP A 150 7.07 17.33 -16.40
C TRP A 150 5.85 18.22 -16.64
N GLN A 151 4.66 17.61 -16.52
CA GLN A 151 3.41 18.34 -16.61
C GLN A 151 2.41 17.81 -15.55
N LEU A 152 1.62 18.73 -14.97
CA LEU A 152 0.59 18.40 -14.02
C LEU A 152 -0.79 18.52 -14.70
N HIS A 153 -1.61 17.46 -14.61
CA HIS A 153 -2.94 17.40 -15.19
C HIS A 153 -4.00 17.13 -14.10
N PRO A 154 -5.25 17.58 -14.29
CA PRO A 154 -6.36 17.02 -13.55
C PRO A 154 -6.48 15.52 -13.85
N ALA A 155 -6.80 14.70 -12.84
CA ALA A 155 -7.02 13.27 -13.06
C ALA A 155 -8.33 12.99 -13.81
N GLU A 156 -9.31 13.88 -13.64
CA GLU A 156 -10.57 13.81 -14.39
C GLU A 156 -10.34 14.05 -15.89
N GLY A 157 -10.75 13.07 -16.70
CA GLY A 157 -10.58 13.13 -18.15
C GLY A 157 -9.15 12.82 -18.64
N TYR A 158 -8.21 12.52 -17.74
CA TYR A 158 -6.86 12.12 -18.15
C TYR A 158 -6.87 10.74 -18.83
N GLY A 159 -6.26 10.66 -20.01
CA GLY A 159 -6.02 9.40 -20.73
C GLY A 159 -4.53 9.08 -20.78
N PHE A 160 -4.15 7.87 -20.35
CA PHE A 160 -2.78 7.40 -20.52
C PHE A 160 -2.41 7.43 -22.01
N ARG A 161 -1.32 8.11 -22.34
CA ARG A 161 -0.72 8.02 -23.68
C ARG A 161 0.15 6.76 -23.72
N HIS A 162 -0.22 5.84 -24.60
CA HIS A 162 0.56 4.63 -24.89
C HIS A 162 1.68 4.92 -25.87
#